data_09801ba0dff154a69f2d7a4cf70113df
#
_entry.id   09801ba0dff154a69f2d7a4cf70113df
#
_cell.length_a   1.000
_cell.length_b   1.000
_cell.length_c   1.000
_cell.angle_alpha   90.00
_cell.angle_beta   90.00
_cell.angle_gamma   90.00
#
_symmetry.space_group_name_H-M   'P 1'
#
loop_
_entity.id
_entity.type
_entity.pdbx_description
1 polymer ?
#
loop_
_entity_poly.entity_id
_entity_poly.type
_entity_poly.pdbx_seq_one_letter_code
_entity_poly.pdbx_strand_id
1 'polypeptide(L)'
;MFRAAATWPRRLLITLVVLACIAVPSAWLQMSRHDGALTTAISFRFDDGWCTPAEVGFGRHCFGDFQVLQLIASEAFGLNHIDYVALRHPEPGRATYVAAYSPTGMVPHVVSALFVNSWLGMRGTLVVYLLVLAGCLLLPALLASVGARGPPWKLVPFIFLGVAAAPFWSSLDRGNSAAFAIPFILVFALFFDREPTWVAPTAVVMAALVRPQFLLLLIAFVALRRIKSMLSAIGAFAAVTALGLTLWPGGLVSNTRGWVSEIAAYTGYQDPGVASPVNLSASRATTMLADMLASVPGLRDVGAAIRSAVHTVPSLPGLVLLVIAVAILAAAGHRAPRAIVLPIALIMPIVVPGVSFIYYLFIALILGALILGPSDITALVRPRDGRCRDGLLSSTPSTGVLSQLWGWSLVGIVAISLLPPPLALGRLRNARVLEVIALPWLLVVLVGLTAIVIYWRRDRAMQSPWESPPEMSYDDGPAFD
;
A
#
# COMPACT_ATOMS: atom_id res chain seq x y z
N MET A 1 9.66 -19.51 -23.15
CA MET A 1 9.72 -18.64 -21.98
C MET A 1 8.67 -17.52 -22.01
N PHE A 2 8.36 -16.90 -23.14
CA PHE A 2 7.37 -15.80 -23.29
C PHE A 2 5.90 -16.12 -22.97
N ARG A 3 5.48 -17.39 -22.93
CA ARG A 3 4.07 -17.77 -22.72
C ARG A 3 3.58 -17.62 -21.27
N ALA A 4 4.44 -17.70 -20.27
CA ALA A 4 4.03 -17.61 -18.85
C ALA A 4 3.74 -16.17 -18.41
N ALA A 5 4.51 -15.20 -18.88
CA ALA A 5 4.32 -13.78 -18.55
C ALA A 5 3.02 -13.19 -19.12
N ALA A 6 2.60 -13.68 -20.32
CA ALA A 6 1.34 -13.26 -20.94
C ALA A 6 0.08 -13.76 -20.20
N THR A 7 0.22 -14.64 -19.22
CA THR A 7 -0.91 -15.23 -18.50
C THR A 7 -1.43 -14.37 -17.33
N TRP A 8 -0.58 -13.60 -16.66
CA TRP A 8 -0.97 -12.82 -15.48
C TRP A 8 -1.96 -11.68 -15.78
N PRO A 9 -1.72 -10.84 -16.80
CA PRO A 9 -2.70 -9.84 -17.19
C PRO A 9 -4.06 -10.46 -17.56
N ARG A 10 -4.05 -11.56 -18.32
CA ARG A 10 -5.28 -12.28 -18.68
C ARG A 10 -5.99 -12.86 -17.45
N ARG A 11 -5.24 -13.45 -16.50
CA ARG A 11 -5.79 -13.99 -15.26
C ARG A 11 -6.43 -12.88 -14.43
N LEU A 12 -5.75 -11.75 -14.25
CA LEU A 12 -6.31 -10.62 -13.51
C LEU A 12 -7.58 -10.10 -14.16
N LEU A 13 -7.59 -9.92 -15.48
CA LEU A 13 -8.79 -9.46 -16.20
C LEU A 13 -9.95 -10.43 -16.06
N ILE A 14 -9.74 -11.73 -16.24
CA ILE A 14 -10.79 -12.74 -16.04
C ILE A 14 -11.33 -12.69 -14.61
N THR A 15 -10.45 -12.64 -13.62
CA THR A 15 -10.85 -12.56 -12.20
C THR A 15 -11.63 -11.29 -11.92
N LEU A 16 -11.21 -10.13 -12.46
CA LEU A 16 -11.93 -8.87 -12.30
C LEU A 16 -13.32 -8.90 -12.96
N VAL A 17 -13.44 -9.49 -14.15
CA VAL A 17 -14.75 -9.64 -14.81
C VAL A 17 -15.68 -10.53 -13.97
N VAL A 18 -15.19 -11.67 -13.48
CA VAL A 18 -15.98 -12.56 -12.61
C VAL A 18 -16.40 -11.84 -11.32
N LEU A 19 -15.49 -11.12 -10.66
CA LEU A 19 -15.81 -10.35 -9.46
C LEU A 19 -16.77 -9.20 -9.74
N ALA A 20 -16.66 -8.52 -10.89
CA ALA A 20 -17.58 -7.47 -11.28
C ALA A 20 -19.01 -8.00 -11.46
N CYS A 21 -19.18 -9.19 -12.02
CA CYS A 21 -20.49 -9.85 -12.15
C CYS A 21 -21.15 -10.12 -10.78
N ILE A 22 -20.36 -10.21 -9.71
CA ILE A 22 -20.85 -10.42 -8.34
C ILE A 22 -20.99 -9.08 -7.59
N ALA A 23 -19.94 -8.26 -7.63
CA ALA A 23 -19.84 -7.04 -6.83
C ALA A 23 -20.83 -5.95 -7.30
N VAL A 24 -20.99 -5.77 -8.62
CA VAL A 24 -21.87 -4.71 -9.17
C VAL A 24 -23.35 -4.95 -8.84
N PRO A 25 -23.96 -6.12 -9.10
CA PRO A 25 -25.33 -6.38 -8.70
C PRO A 25 -25.54 -6.29 -7.19
N SER A 26 -24.55 -6.72 -6.42
CA SER A 26 -24.59 -6.67 -4.97
C SER A 26 -24.53 -5.24 -4.43
N ALA A 27 -23.68 -4.38 -4.99
CA ALA A 27 -23.62 -2.96 -4.65
C ALA A 27 -24.96 -2.26 -5.01
N TRP A 28 -25.50 -2.57 -6.19
CA TRP A 28 -26.81 -2.05 -6.61
C TRP A 28 -27.94 -2.48 -5.66
N LEU A 29 -27.97 -3.74 -5.25
CA LEU A 29 -28.95 -4.26 -4.31
C LEU A 29 -28.83 -3.59 -2.92
N GLN A 30 -27.62 -3.32 -2.45
CA GLN A 30 -27.39 -2.58 -1.21
C GLN A 30 -27.87 -1.13 -1.30
N MET A 31 -27.60 -0.45 -2.42
CA MET A 31 -28.12 0.89 -2.69
C MET A 31 -29.65 0.96 -2.62
N SER A 32 -30.33 0.03 -3.31
CA SER A 32 -31.79 0.01 -3.37
C SER A 32 -32.45 -0.28 -2.03
N ARG A 33 -31.74 -0.96 -1.11
CA ARG A 33 -32.26 -1.31 0.22
C ARG A 33 -31.99 -0.25 1.32
N HIS A 34 -30.98 0.57 1.16
CA HIS A 34 -30.47 1.44 2.23
C HIS A 34 -30.45 2.92 1.88
N ASP A 35 -31.11 3.34 0.79
CA ASP A 35 -31.09 4.75 0.31
C ASP A 35 -29.70 5.39 0.29
N GLY A 36 -28.69 4.56 0.08
CA GLY A 36 -27.29 4.96 0.12
C GLY A 36 -26.84 5.71 -1.13
N ALA A 37 -25.88 6.60 -1.01
CA ALA A 37 -25.24 7.17 -2.19
C ALA A 37 -24.46 6.09 -2.96
N LEU A 38 -24.40 6.22 -4.30
CA LEU A 38 -23.66 5.28 -5.18
C LEU A 38 -22.20 5.14 -4.75
N THR A 39 -21.57 6.23 -4.38
CA THR A 39 -20.20 6.27 -3.86
C THR A 39 -20.03 5.46 -2.58
N THR A 40 -20.98 5.52 -1.66
CA THR A 40 -20.97 4.73 -0.42
C THR A 40 -21.10 3.25 -0.70
N ALA A 41 -21.94 2.86 -1.67
CA ALA A 41 -22.09 1.46 -2.07
C ALA A 41 -20.83 0.92 -2.80
N ILE A 42 -20.20 1.72 -3.65
CA ILE A 42 -18.99 1.34 -4.38
C ILE A 42 -17.76 1.36 -3.46
N SER A 43 -17.65 2.33 -2.54
CA SER A 43 -16.56 2.39 -1.57
C SER A 43 -16.64 1.31 -0.50
N PHE A 44 -17.77 0.56 -0.43
CA PHE A 44 -18.06 -0.43 0.61
C PHE A 44 -17.88 0.16 2.02
N ARG A 45 -18.30 1.40 2.16
CA ARG A 45 -18.13 2.19 3.35
C ARG A 45 -18.83 1.58 4.54
N PHE A 46 -18.14 1.57 5.67
CA PHE A 46 -18.71 1.37 6.98
C PHE A 46 -19.07 2.72 7.57
N ASP A 47 -20.17 2.78 8.28
CA ASP A 47 -20.48 3.88 9.16
C ASP A 47 -19.57 3.76 10.39
N ASP A 48 -18.43 4.46 10.35
CA ASP A 48 -17.41 4.40 11.39
C ASP A 48 -17.60 5.47 12.47
N GLY A 49 -18.76 6.12 12.47
CA GLY A 49 -19.11 7.15 13.44
C GLY A 49 -18.34 8.47 13.31
N TRP A 50 -17.33 8.53 12.43
CA TRP A 50 -16.52 9.73 12.17
C TRP A 50 -17.12 10.65 11.11
N CYS A 51 -18.14 10.15 10.44
CA CYS A 51 -18.82 10.87 9.39
C CYS A 51 -20.09 11.48 9.97
N THR A 52 -20.03 12.71 10.41
CA THR A 52 -21.21 13.49 10.79
C THR A 52 -21.94 13.94 9.53
N PRO A 53 -23.11 13.37 9.21
CA PRO A 53 -23.76 13.57 7.91
C PRO A 53 -24.35 14.97 7.72
N ALA A 54 -24.61 15.69 8.78
CA ALA A 54 -25.58 16.78 8.74
C ALA A 54 -24.96 18.18 8.69
N GLU A 55 -23.77 18.40 9.22
CA GLU A 55 -23.38 19.78 9.56
C GLU A 55 -22.61 20.50 8.46
N VAL A 56 -22.04 19.81 7.50
CA VAL A 56 -21.15 20.42 6.50
C VAL A 56 -21.80 20.64 5.13
N GLY A 57 -23.03 20.19 4.92
CA GLY A 57 -23.79 20.47 3.69
C GLY A 57 -23.27 19.81 2.41
N PHE A 58 -22.41 18.80 2.51
CA PHE A 58 -21.85 18.04 1.38
C PHE A 58 -22.57 16.69 1.12
N GLY A 59 -23.78 16.54 1.61
CA GLY A 59 -24.57 15.31 1.48
C GLY A 59 -24.06 14.21 2.40
N ARG A 60 -24.16 12.94 1.94
CA ARG A 60 -23.80 11.75 2.72
C ARG A 60 -22.33 11.33 2.57
N HIS A 61 -21.46 12.23 2.16
CA HIS A 61 -20.03 11.97 2.00
C HIS A 61 -19.24 12.33 3.25
N CYS A 62 -18.18 11.58 3.51
CA CYS A 62 -17.46 11.69 4.77
C CYS A 62 -16.27 12.61 4.70
N PHE A 63 -15.72 13.17 3.81
CA PHE A 63 -14.53 14.02 3.74
C PHE A 63 -13.85 14.35 5.09
N GLY A 64 -14.02 13.48 6.09
CA GLY A 64 -13.60 13.71 7.48
C GLY A 64 -12.09 13.91 7.60
N ASP A 65 -11.29 13.14 6.86
CA ASP A 65 -9.83 13.29 6.91
C ASP A 65 -9.39 14.65 6.35
N PHE A 66 -10.03 15.12 5.26
CA PHE A 66 -9.76 16.45 4.71
C PHE A 66 -10.14 17.54 5.70
N GLN A 67 -11.32 17.46 6.30
CA GLN A 67 -11.84 18.50 7.20
C GLN A 67 -10.99 18.64 8.46
N VAL A 68 -10.68 17.53 9.13
CA VAL A 68 -9.87 17.52 10.35
C VAL A 68 -8.48 18.08 10.11
N LEU A 69 -7.82 17.65 9.05
CA LEU A 69 -6.46 18.09 8.76
C LEU A 69 -6.41 19.53 8.29
N GLN A 70 -7.43 20.00 7.58
CA GLN A 70 -7.56 21.40 7.21
C GLN A 70 -7.78 22.30 8.43
N LEU A 71 -8.60 21.85 9.38
CA LEU A 71 -8.80 22.56 10.64
C LEU A 71 -7.47 22.71 11.40
N ILE A 72 -6.74 21.62 11.60
CA ILE A 72 -5.41 21.62 12.24
C ILE A 72 -4.46 22.59 11.55
N ALA A 73 -4.44 22.59 10.21
CA ALA A 73 -3.60 23.50 9.44
C ALA A 73 -4.04 24.97 9.60
N SER A 74 -5.35 25.24 9.57
CA SER A 74 -5.90 26.59 9.73
C SER A 74 -5.60 27.16 11.11
N GLU A 75 -5.77 26.40 12.16
CA GLU A 75 -5.47 26.82 13.53
C GLU A 75 -3.98 27.07 13.73
N ALA A 76 -3.11 26.16 13.25
CA ALA A 76 -1.67 26.29 13.42
C ALA A 76 -1.09 27.55 12.77
N PHE A 77 -1.61 27.98 11.61
CA PHE A 77 -1.13 29.14 10.87
C PHE A 77 -1.99 30.40 11.06
N GLY A 78 -2.97 30.37 11.95
CA GLY A 78 -3.87 31.52 12.17
C GLY A 78 -4.70 31.88 10.93
N LEU A 79 -4.98 30.91 10.07
CA LEU A 79 -5.70 31.07 8.82
C LEU A 79 -7.21 30.94 9.06
N ASN A 80 -7.76 31.84 9.86
CA ASN A 80 -9.20 32.09 10.09
C ASN A 80 -10.18 30.98 10.43
N HIS A 81 -11.03 31.37 11.36
CA HIS A 81 -12.20 30.75 11.96
C HIS A 81 -13.15 30.10 10.97
N ILE A 82 -13.06 28.81 10.86
CA ILE A 82 -14.17 28.00 10.46
C ILE A 82 -14.81 27.56 11.78
N ASP A 83 -15.99 28.06 12.08
CA ASP A 83 -16.80 27.61 13.25
C ASP A 83 -17.18 26.15 13.05
N TYR A 84 -16.24 25.24 13.31
CA TYR A 84 -16.52 23.82 13.44
C TYR A 84 -16.81 23.52 14.89
N VAL A 85 -18.08 23.26 15.17
CA VAL A 85 -18.56 22.81 16.45
C VAL A 85 -17.83 21.52 16.83
N ALA A 86 -17.19 21.56 18.01
CA ALA A 86 -16.89 20.43 18.88
C ALA A 86 -15.82 19.39 18.46
N LEU A 87 -14.74 19.78 17.83
CA LEU A 87 -13.49 19.08 18.09
C LEU A 87 -12.93 19.64 19.40
N ARG A 88 -12.64 18.75 20.37
CA ARG A 88 -12.05 19.16 21.66
C ARG A 88 -10.79 19.96 21.37
N HIS A 89 -10.89 21.28 21.51
CA HIS A 89 -9.77 22.19 21.32
C HIS A 89 -8.63 21.76 22.26
N PRO A 90 -7.39 21.65 21.74
CA PRO A 90 -6.24 21.62 22.61
C PRO A 90 -6.23 22.94 23.39
N GLU A 91 -6.02 22.86 24.69
CA GLU A 91 -5.94 24.05 25.57
C GLU A 91 -4.90 25.03 25.00
N PRO A 92 -5.17 26.35 25.05
CA PRO A 92 -4.22 27.37 24.62
C PRO A 92 -2.86 27.16 25.29
N GLY A 93 -1.79 27.05 24.49
CA GLY A 93 -0.41 26.87 24.97
C GLY A 93 0.14 25.45 24.88
N ARG A 94 -0.61 24.45 24.40
CA ARG A 94 -0.06 23.12 24.08
C ARG A 94 0.60 23.09 22.71
N ALA A 95 1.42 22.04 22.48
CA ALA A 95 2.19 21.84 21.25
C ALA A 95 1.32 22.12 20.02
N THR A 96 1.83 22.96 19.14
CA THR A 96 1.10 23.43 17.97
C THR A 96 0.96 22.38 16.88
N TYR A 97 1.73 21.27 16.92
CA TYR A 97 1.62 20.17 15.97
C TYR A 97 0.90 18.99 16.62
N VAL A 98 -0.32 18.73 16.19
CA VAL A 98 -1.23 17.69 16.74
C VAL A 98 -1.70 16.70 15.68
N ALA A 99 -0.87 16.42 14.66
CA ALA A 99 -1.20 15.47 13.61
C ALA A 99 -0.22 14.29 13.58
N ALA A 100 -0.72 13.07 13.38
CA ALA A 100 0.12 11.88 13.15
C ALA A 100 0.78 11.88 11.76
N TYR A 101 0.52 12.87 10.93
CA TYR A 101 1.14 13.08 9.62
C TYR A 101 2.52 13.72 9.76
N SER A 102 3.42 13.52 8.77
CA SER A 102 4.61 14.36 8.70
C SER A 102 4.23 15.82 8.40
N PRO A 103 5.03 16.82 8.79
CA PRO A 103 4.72 18.22 8.50
C PRO A 103 4.54 18.50 7.01
N THR A 104 5.32 17.83 6.18
CA THR A 104 5.21 17.91 4.71
C THR A 104 3.95 17.23 4.17
N GLY A 105 3.47 16.19 4.84
CA GLY A 105 2.19 15.54 4.54
C GLY A 105 0.98 16.45 4.82
N MET A 106 1.16 17.49 5.62
CA MET A 106 0.15 18.51 5.89
C MET A 106 0.10 19.63 4.82
N VAL A 107 1.11 19.72 3.95
CA VAL A 107 1.18 20.80 2.91
C VAL A 107 -0.09 20.91 2.06
N PRO A 108 -0.72 19.83 1.56
CA PRO A 108 -1.97 19.96 0.80
C PRO A 108 -3.09 20.60 1.61
N HIS A 109 -3.13 20.36 2.92
CA HIS A 109 -4.14 20.90 3.81
C HIS A 109 -3.87 22.37 4.16
N VAL A 110 -2.60 22.75 4.36
CA VAL A 110 -2.19 24.15 4.54
C VAL A 110 -2.54 24.95 3.28
N VAL A 111 -2.18 24.45 2.10
CA VAL A 111 -2.52 25.09 0.83
C VAL A 111 -4.03 25.21 0.68
N SER A 112 -4.78 24.17 1.00
CA SER A 112 -6.25 24.21 0.97
C SER A 112 -6.80 25.28 1.93
N ALA A 113 -6.25 25.38 3.15
CA ALA A 113 -6.67 26.37 4.14
C ALA A 113 -6.48 27.83 3.63
N LEU A 114 -5.40 28.10 2.89
CA LEU A 114 -5.18 29.40 2.24
C LEU A 114 -6.28 29.74 1.21
N PHE A 115 -6.75 28.75 0.47
CA PHE A 115 -7.77 28.95 -0.57
C PHE A 115 -9.20 29.04 -0.04
N VAL A 116 -9.50 28.51 1.15
CA VAL A 116 -10.84 28.61 1.75
C VAL A 116 -11.28 30.05 1.93
N ASN A 117 -10.36 30.93 2.29
CA ASN A 117 -10.62 32.36 2.47
C ASN A 117 -10.61 33.17 1.17
N SER A 118 -10.35 32.52 0.03
CA SER A 118 -10.44 33.13 -1.29
C SER A 118 -11.87 33.08 -1.83
N TRP A 119 -12.05 33.57 -3.07
CA TRP A 119 -13.32 33.45 -3.80
C TRP A 119 -13.83 32.02 -4.01
N LEU A 120 -12.94 31.01 -3.88
CA LEU A 120 -13.33 29.60 -3.97
C LEU A 120 -14.18 29.13 -2.79
N GLY A 121 -13.96 29.69 -1.61
CA GLY A 121 -14.61 29.23 -0.39
C GLY A 121 -14.29 27.75 -0.07
N MET A 122 -14.93 27.23 0.95
CA MET A 122 -14.73 25.85 1.40
C MET A 122 -15.10 24.81 0.33
N ARG A 123 -16.25 24.99 -0.32
CA ARG A 123 -16.74 24.04 -1.35
C ARG A 123 -15.85 23.98 -2.57
N GLY A 124 -15.46 25.15 -3.10
CA GLY A 124 -14.58 25.23 -4.26
C GLY A 124 -13.21 24.63 -3.96
N THR A 125 -12.65 24.90 -2.79
CA THR A 125 -11.38 24.35 -2.33
C THR A 125 -11.44 22.82 -2.21
N LEU A 126 -12.49 22.27 -1.63
CA LEU A 126 -12.69 20.82 -1.56
C LEU A 126 -12.77 20.20 -2.96
N VAL A 127 -13.52 20.82 -3.89
CA VAL A 127 -13.61 20.32 -5.27
C VAL A 127 -12.23 20.27 -5.94
N VAL A 128 -11.44 21.34 -5.82
CA VAL A 128 -10.08 21.37 -6.38
C VAL A 128 -9.20 20.30 -5.75
N TYR A 129 -9.23 20.16 -4.41
CA TYR A 129 -8.51 19.13 -3.68
C TYR A 129 -8.87 17.73 -4.19
N LEU A 130 -10.17 17.42 -4.31
CA LEU A 130 -10.66 16.12 -4.77
C LEU A 130 -10.31 15.84 -6.23
N LEU A 131 -10.29 16.86 -7.11
CA LEU A 131 -9.86 16.71 -8.49
C LEU A 131 -8.37 16.34 -8.59
N VAL A 132 -7.50 16.98 -7.80
CA VAL A 132 -6.07 16.66 -7.76
C VAL A 132 -5.87 15.25 -7.17
N LEU A 133 -6.59 14.91 -6.11
CA LEU A 133 -6.58 13.59 -5.49
C LEU A 133 -7.02 12.49 -6.47
N ALA A 134 -8.13 12.73 -7.19
CA ALA A 134 -8.63 11.82 -8.22
C ALA A 134 -7.61 11.66 -9.36
N GLY A 135 -6.94 12.74 -9.76
CA GLY A 135 -5.83 12.69 -10.73
C GLY A 135 -4.73 11.74 -10.27
N CYS A 136 -4.28 11.82 -9.01
CA CYS A 136 -3.29 10.91 -8.45
C CYS A 136 -3.78 9.46 -8.45
N LEU A 137 -5.04 9.23 -8.04
CA LEU A 137 -5.66 7.90 -7.99
C LEU A 137 -5.84 7.27 -9.38
N LEU A 138 -6.00 8.07 -10.44
CA LEU A 138 -6.14 7.58 -11.81
C LEU A 138 -4.79 7.27 -12.49
N LEU A 139 -3.66 7.74 -11.96
CA LEU A 139 -2.35 7.51 -12.58
C LEU A 139 -2.03 6.02 -12.82
N PRO A 140 -2.32 5.08 -11.89
CA PRO A 140 -2.12 3.65 -12.14
C PRO A 140 -2.93 3.15 -13.35
N ALA A 141 -4.19 3.57 -13.46
CA ALA A 141 -5.06 3.21 -14.57
C ALA A 141 -4.57 3.77 -15.91
N LEU A 142 -4.13 5.03 -15.92
CA LEU A 142 -3.54 5.68 -17.10
C LEU A 142 -2.27 4.96 -17.52
N LEU A 143 -1.38 4.64 -16.58
CA LEU A 143 -0.15 3.92 -16.85
C LEU A 143 -0.42 2.55 -17.48
N ALA A 144 -1.38 1.79 -16.96
CA ALA A 144 -1.79 0.51 -17.52
C ALA A 144 -2.40 0.65 -18.93
N SER A 145 -3.12 1.75 -19.18
CA SER A 145 -3.79 2.02 -20.45
C SER A 145 -2.84 2.40 -21.57
N VAL A 146 -1.72 3.06 -21.27
CA VAL A 146 -0.72 3.49 -22.27
C VAL A 146 -0.17 2.29 -23.07
N GLY A 147 -0.02 1.15 -22.43
CA GLY A 147 0.50 -0.05 -23.08
C GLY A 147 -0.53 -0.97 -23.70
N ALA A 148 -1.80 -0.71 -23.51
CA ALA A 148 -2.83 -1.55 -24.09
C ALA A 148 -2.95 -1.31 -25.61
N ARG A 149 -2.99 -2.40 -26.38
CA ARG A 149 -3.11 -2.35 -27.85
C ARG A 149 -4.57 -2.20 -28.26
N GLY A 150 -4.89 -1.08 -28.91
CA GLY A 150 -6.23 -0.77 -29.44
C GLY A 150 -7.16 -0.05 -28.45
N PRO A 151 -8.11 0.79 -28.98
CA PRO A 151 -8.97 1.65 -28.15
C PRO A 151 -9.80 0.91 -27.09
N PRO A 152 -10.49 -0.21 -27.38
CA PRO A 152 -11.31 -0.87 -26.37
C PRO A 152 -10.49 -1.42 -25.21
N TRP A 153 -9.27 -1.90 -25.47
CA TRP A 153 -8.41 -2.46 -24.43
C TRP A 153 -7.80 -1.39 -23.51
N LYS A 154 -7.73 -0.14 -23.95
CA LYS A 154 -7.31 1.00 -23.11
C LYS A 154 -8.36 1.35 -22.06
N LEU A 155 -9.64 1.17 -22.36
CA LEU A 155 -10.73 1.42 -21.42
C LEU A 155 -10.78 0.41 -20.28
N VAL A 156 -10.37 -0.84 -20.52
CA VAL A 156 -10.44 -1.89 -19.50
C VAL A 156 -9.62 -1.57 -18.24
N PRO A 157 -8.33 -1.21 -18.30
CA PRO A 157 -7.60 -0.77 -17.12
C PRO A 157 -8.21 0.49 -16.50
N PHE A 158 -8.66 1.45 -17.30
CA PHE A 158 -9.28 2.68 -16.82
C PHE A 158 -10.54 2.41 -16.00
N ILE A 159 -11.37 1.47 -16.44
CA ILE A 159 -12.57 1.06 -15.70
C ILE A 159 -12.17 0.33 -14.41
N PHE A 160 -11.37 -0.72 -14.50
CA PHE A 160 -11.11 -1.62 -13.36
C PHE A 160 -10.09 -1.08 -12.35
N LEU A 161 -9.13 -0.25 -12.75
CA LEU A 161 -8.17 0.39 -11.85
C LEU A 161 -8.56 1.84 -11.51
N GLY A 162 -9.63 2.36 -12.09
CA GLY A 162 -10.13 3.72 -11.85
C GLY A 162 -11.55 3.69 -11.34
N VAL A 163 -12.50 3.96 -12.22
CA VAL A 163 -13.89 4.28 -11.87
C VAL A 163 -14.63 3.14 -11.16
N ALA A 164 -14.31 1.88 -11.41
CA ALA A 164 -14.95 0.74 -10.74
C ALA A 164 -14.20 0.26 -9.49
N ALA A 165 -12.99 0.80 -9.22
CA ALA A 165 -12.15 0.31 -8.14
C ALA A 165 -12.60 0.85 -6.76
N ALA A 166 -12.85 -0.03 -5.81
CA ALA A 166 -13.20 0.35 -4.44
C ALA A 166 -12.12 1.24 -3.76
N PRO A 167 -10.79 1.00 -3.94
CA PRO A 167 -9.77 1.88 -3.38
C PRO A 167 -9.80 3.31 -3.90
N PHE A 168 -10.21 3.51 -5.15
CA PHE A 168 -10.39 4.85 -5.72
C PHE A 168 -11.46 5.62 -4.95
N TRP A 169 -12.63 5.03 -4.80
CA TRP A 169 -13.76 5.69 -4.13
C TRP A 169 -13.56 5.83 -2.62
N SER A 170 -12.97 4.83 -1.95
CA SER A 170 -12.71 4.90 -0.51
C SER A 170 -11.72 6.02 -0.16
N SER A 171 -10.70 6.25 -0.99
CA SER A 171 -9.74 7.33 -0.79
C SER A 171 -10.37 8.70 -1.09
N LEU A 172 -11.16 8.78 -2.15
CA LEU A 172 -11.82 10.03 -2.57
C LEU A 172 -12.92 10.45 -1.58
N ASP A 173 -13.76 9.51 -1.14
CA ASP A 173 -14.86 9.77 -0.20
C ASP A 173 -14.36 10.27 1.17
N ARG A 174 -13.18 9.82 1.61
CA ARG A 174 -12.54 10.34 2.81
C ARG A 174 -11.76 11.64 2.61
N GLY A 175 -11.40 11.97 1.38
CA GLY A 175 -10.47 13.05 1.09
C GLY A 175 -9.09 12.78 1.68
N ASN A 176 -8.65 11.51 1.73
CA ASN A 176 -7.41 11.14 2.41
C ASN A 176 -6.17 11.45 1.59
N SER A 177 -5.29 12.29 2.13
CA SER A 177 -4.06 12.75 1.46
C SER A 177 -3.02 11.65 1.18
N ALA A 178 -3.15 10.45 1.73
CA ALA A 178 -2.22 9.35 1.45
C ALA A 178 -2.12 9.01 -0.04
N ALA A 179 -3.19 9.24 -0.82
CA ALA A 179 -3.19 9.00 -2.26
C ALA A 179 -2.26 9.95 -3.05
N PHE A 180 -1.85 11.09 -2.49
CA PHE A 180 -0.80 11.93 -3.08
C PHE A 180 0.57 11.25 -3.13
N ALA A 181 0.76 10.13 -2.41
CA ALA A 181 1.97 9.32 -2.52
C ALA A 181 2.01 8.47 -3.81
N ILE A 182 0.88 8.23 -4.48
CA ILE A 182 0.77 7.33 -5.65
C ILE A 182 1.76 7.68 -6.77
N PRO A 183 1.91 8.95 -7.21
CA PRO A 183 2.86 9.30 -8.25
C PRO A 183 4.29 8.86 -7.90
N PHE A 184 4.68 9.09 -6.65
CA PHE A 184 6.02 8.77 -6.16
C PHE A 184 6.23 7.26 -6.01
N ILE A 185 5.22 6.53 -5.53
CA ILE A 185 5.28 5.06 -5.43
C ILE A 185 5.34 4.43 -6.82
N LEU A 186 4.65 4.98 -7.82
CA LEU A 186 4.77 4.54 -9.21
C LEU A 186 6.17 4.79 -9.76
N VAL A 187 6.76 5.98 -9.54
CA VAL A 187 8.14 6.27 -9.93
C VAL A 187 9.10 5.31 -9.22
N PHE A 188 8.95 5.08 -7.91
CA PHE A 188 9.73 4.07 -7.20
C PHE A 188 9.61 2.69 -7.86
N ALA A 189 8.39 2.21 -8.13
CA ALA A 189 8.15 0.90 -8.71
C ALA A 189 8.77 0.74 -10.12
N LEU A 190 8.82 1.82 -10.89
CA LEU A 190 9.41 1.83 -12.23
C LEU A 190 10.94 1.89 -12.21
N PHE A 191 11.55 2.49 -11.19
CA PHE A 191 12.97 2.79 -11.12
C PHE A 191 13.73 2.07 -10.00
N PHE A 192 13.07 1.24 -9.15
CA PHE A 192 13.68 0.71 -7.92
C PHE A 192 14.99 -0.07 -8.15
N ASP A 193 15.19 -0.59 -9.35
CA ASP A 193 16.36 -1.38 -9.74
C ASP A 193 17.08 -0.86 -10.98
N ARG A 194 16.72 0.34 -11.46
CA ARG A 194 17.23 0.96 -12.68
C ARG A 194 18.15 2.13 -12.41
N GLU A 195 18.75 2.60 -13.48
CA GLU A 195 19.46 3.88 -13.51
C GLU A 195 18.52 5.01 -14.00
N PRO A 196 18.68 6.24 -13.54
CA PRO A 196 19.69 6.64 -12.55
C PRO A 196 19.32 6.20 -11.12
N THR A 197 20.31 5.78 -10.34
CA THR A 197 20.12 5.15 -9.00
C THR A 197 19.53 6.09 -7.94
N TRP A 198 19.53 7.39 -8.15
CA TRP A 198 18.99 8.39 -7.23
C TRP A 198 17.46 8.56 -7.34
N VAL A 199 16.86 8.18 -8.49
CA VAL A 199 15.40 8.41 -8.73
C VAL A 199 14.54 7.63 -7.74
N ALA A 200 14.82 6.33 -7.58
CA ALA A 200 14.02 5.48 -6.70
C ALA A 200 14.09 5.90 -5.21
N PRO A 201 15.27 6.17 -4.60
CA PRO A 201 15.33 6.66 -3.22
C PRO A 201 14.65 8.03 -3.06
N THR A 202 14.79 8.96 -4.02
CA THR A 202 14.08 10.24 -3.99
C THR A 202 12.56 10.03 -4.03
N ALA A 203 12.09 9.13 -4.86
CA ALA A 203 10.66 8.81 -4.92
C ALA A 203 10.14 8.22 -3.59
N VAL A 204 10.93 7.38 -2.91
CA VAL A 204 10.59 6.89 -1.56
C VAL A 204 10.53 8.04 -0.56
N VAL A 205 11.50 8.97 -0.59
CA VAL A 205 11.49 10.15 0.29
C VAL A 205 10.21 10.96 0.06
N MET A 206 9.88 11.27 -1.19
CA MET A 206 8.66 12.03 -1.52
C MET A 206 7.38 11.32 -1.06
N ALA A 207 7.28 10.00 -1.27
CA ALA A 207 6.15 9.22 -0.75
C ALA A 207 6.08 9.24 0.79
N ALA A 208 7.23 9.10 1.46
CA ALA A 208 7.34 9.10 2.91
C ALA A 208 7.03 10.48 3.52
N LEU A 209 7.35 11.57 2.80
CA LEU A 209 6.97 12.93 3.19
C LEU A 209 5.44 13.14 3.15
N VAL A 210 4.70 12.38 2.34
CA VAL A 210 3.23 12.34 2.43
C VAL A 210 2.80 11.51 3.64
N ARG A 211 3.39 10.29 3.81
CA ARG A 211 3.09 9.38 4.93
C ARG A 211 4.36 8.62 5.34
N PRO A 212 4.86 8.78 6.58
CA PRO A 212 6.14 8.20 7.03
C PRO A 212 6.24 6.69 6.83
N GLN A 213 5.13 5.96 6.89
CA GLN A 213 5.10 4.50 6.69
C GLN A 213 5.62 4.05 5.31
N PHE A 214 5.65 4.94 4.29
CA PHE A 214 6.24 4.60 3.00
C PHE A 214 7.77 4.51 3.03
N LEU A 215 8.44 4.85 4.14
CA LEU A 215 9.85 4.47 4.35
C LEU A 215 10.04 2.95 4.29
N LEU A 216 9.00 2.15 4.57
CA LEU A 216 9.08 0.70 4.46
C LEU A 216 9.35 0.21 3.03
N LEU A 217 9.16 1.04 2.00
CA LEU A 217 9.60 0.74 0.63
C LEU A 217 11.12 0.57 0.53
N LEU A 218 11.89 1.12 1.47
CA LEU A 218 13.35 0.98 1.54
C LEU A 218 13.82 -0.48 1.72
N ILE A 219 12.94 -1.39 2.14
CA ILE A 219 13.21 -2.82 2.21
C ILE A 219 13.64 -3.40 0.86
N ALA A 220 13.18 -2.81 -0.26
CA ALA A 220 13.63 -3.18 -1.59
C ALA A 220 15.13 -2.90 -1.80
N PHE A 221 15.68 -1.83 -1.21
CA PHE A 221 17.11 -1.53 -1.32
C PHE A 221 17.96 -2.47 -0.45
N VAL A 222 17.41 -3.01 0.64
CA VAL A 222 18.04 -4.11 1.40
C VAL A 222 18.19 -5.34 0.50
N ALA A 223 17.10 -5.72 -0.19
CA ALA A 223 17.10 -6.84 -1.13
C ALA A 223 18.12 -6.65 -2.27
N LEU A 224 18.28 -5.42 -2.77
CA LEU A 224 19.22 -5.08 -3.85
C LEU A 224 20.64 -4.77 -3.36
N ARG A 225 20.91 -4.87 -2.05
CA ARG A 225 22.19 -4.50 -1.41
C ARG A 225 22.61 -3.04 -1.67
N ARG A 226 21.63 -2.14 -1.91
CA ARG A 226 21.85 -0.70 -2.13
C ARG A 226 21.77 0.08 -0.83
N ILE A 227 22.55 -0.29 0.17
CA ILE A 227 22.50 0.29 1.53
C ILE A 227 22.79 1.79 1.52
N LYS A 228 23.72 2.27 0.66
CA LYS A 228 24.00 3.72 0.52
C LYS A 228 22.76 4.50 0.10
N SER A 229 22.00 4.00 -0.89
CA SER A 229 20.75 4.62 -1.33
C SER A 229 19.69 4.61 -0.23
N MET A 230 19.60 3.53 0.54
CA MET A 230 18.70 3.45 1.70
C MET A 230 19.04 4.49 2.76
N LEU A 231 20.31 4.57 3.17
CA LEU A 231 20.77 5.51 4.19
C LEU A 231 20.62 6.97 3.73
N SER A 232 20.91 7.28 2.46
CA SER A 232 20.71 8.61 1.91
C SER A 232 19.23 9.02 1.91
N ALA A 233 18.31 8.08 1.60
CA ALA A 233 16.87 8.33 1.66
C ALA A 233 16.40 8.59 3.10
N ILE A 234 16.86 7.80 4.07
CA ILE A 234 16.54 8.01 5.50
C ILE A 234 17.05 9.39 5.96
N GLY A 235 18.30 9.74 5.63
CA GLY A 235 18.89 11.04 5.97
C GLY A 235 18.14 12.20 5.32
N ALA A 236 17.78 12.09 4.03
CA ALA A 236 17.02 13.12 3.34
C ALA A 236 15.60 13.27 3.93
N PHE A 237 14.90 12.16 4.22
CA PHE A 237 13.60 12.22 4.88
C PHE A 237 13.69 12.90 6.26
N ALA A 238 14.69 12.52 7.08
CA ALA A 238 14.89 13.10 8.40
C ALA A 238 15.17 14.61 8.30
N ALA A 239 16.05 15.02 7.38
CA ALA A 239 16.39 16.43 7.17
C ALA A 239 15.19 17.27 6.75
N VAL A 240 14.42 16.80 5.75
CA VAL A 240 13.24 17.53 5.27
C VAL A 240 12.12 17.54 6.32
N THR A 241 11.94 16.46 7.06
CA THR A 241 10.97 16.41 8.17
C THR A 241 11.37 17.37 9.29
N ALA A 242 12.65 17.41 9.68
CA ALA A 242 13.16 18.35 10.70
C ALA A 242 12.98 19.80 10.24
N LEU A 243 13.26 20.09 8.95
CA LEU A 243 13.00 21.41 8.38
C LEU A 243 11.50 21.76 8.47
N GLY A 244 10.62 20.85 8.08
CA GLY A 244 9.18 21.04 8.19
C GLY A 244 8.72 21.32 9.62
N LEU A 245 9.23 20.55 10.61
CA LEU A 245 8.93 20.76 12.02
C LEU A 245 9.47 22.10 12.54
N THR A 246 10.58 22.60 11.99
CA THR A 246 11.13 23.91 12.32
C THR A 246 10.29 25.04 11.75
N LEU A 247 9.80 24.89 10.53
CA LEU A 247 8.95 25.88 9.86
C LEU A 247 7.52 25.92 10.39
N TRP A 248 7.07 24.85 11.03
CA TRP A 248 5.75 24.81 11.67
C TRP A 248 5.74 25.70 12.92
N PRO A 249 4.68 26.48 13.20
CA PRO A 249 4.60 27.30 14.40
C PRO A 249 4.85 26.48 15.67
N GLY A 250 5.62 27.02 16.62
CA GLY A 250 6.01 26.34 17.87
C GLY A 250 7.44 25.81 17.93
N GLY A 251 8.12 25.70 16.77
CA GLY A 251 9.53 25.33 16.67
C GLY A 251 9.83 23.83 16.78
N LEU A 252 11.05 23.43 16.41
CA LEU A 252 11.45 22.04 16.20
C LEU A 252 11.17 21.13 17.40
N VAL A 253 11.59 21.52 18.61
CA VAL A 253 11.51 20.64 19.78
C VAL A 253 10.06 20.37 20.20
N SER A 254 9.24 21.44 20.30
CA SER A 254 7.82 21.34 20.66
C SER A 254 7.06 20.52 19.63
N ASN A 255 7.27 20.81 18.33
CA ASN A 255 6.57 20.12 17.26
C ASN A 255 7.00 18.65 17.11
N THR A 256 8.30 18.34 17.33
CA THR A 256 8.76 16.93 17.36
C THR A 256 8.10 16.17 18.50
N ARG A 257 8.03 16.79 19.70
CA ARG A 257 7.37 16.15 20.85
C ARG A 257 5.88 15.92 20.57
N GLY A 258 5.18 16.92 20.01
CA GLY A 258 3.79 16.82 19.63
C GLY A 258 3.57 15.70 18.59
N TRP A 259 4.37 15.68 17.53
CA TRP A 259 4.29 14.67 16.49
C TRP A 259 4.49 13.24 17.01
N VAL A 260 5.55 13.02 17.83
CA VAL A 260 5.81 11.71 18.44
C VAL A 260 4.67 11.31 19.37
N SER A 261 4.16 12.26 20.18
CA SER A 261 3.01 12.01 21.06
C SER A 261 1.76 11.60 20.27
N GLU A 262 1.48 12.29 19.16
CA GLU A 262 0.33 11.96 18.32
C GLU A 262 0.46 10.61 17.63
N ILE A 263 1.66 10.24 17.13
CA ILE A 263 1.92 8.91 16.59
C ILE A 263 1.71 7.84 17.67
N ALA A 264 2.23 8.07 18.89
CA ALA A 264 2.06 7.15 20.01
C ALA A 264 0.59 7.03 20.43
N ALA A 265 -0.13 8.15 20.54
CA ALA A 265 -1.54 8.19 20.85
C ALA A 265 -2.38 7.49 19.75
N TYR A 266 -2.05 7.74 18.48
CA TYR A 266 -2.73 7.11 17.34
C TYR A 266 -2.58 5.59 17.35
N THR A 267 -1.40 5.08 17.72
CA THR A 267 -1.15 3.63 17.81
C THR A 267 -1.70 3.03 19.12
N GLY A 268 -1.78 3.80 20.21
CA GLY A 268 -2.26 3.34 21.53
C GLY A 268 -3.76 3.61 21.76
N TYR A 269 -4.29 4.71 21.23
CA TYR A 269 -5.69 5.13 21.41
C TYR A 269 -6.69 4.24 20.66
N GLN A 270 -6.20 3.40 19.74
CA GLN A 270 -7.04 2.64 18.82
C GLN A 270 -7.11 1.16 19.15
N ASP A 271 -7.36 0.81 20.40
CA ASP A 271 -7.89 -0.50 20.71
C ASP A 271 -9.11 -0.83 19.82
N PRO A 272 -10.10 0.10 19.59
CA PRO A 272 -11.08 -0.07 18.54
C PRO A 272 -10.49 -0.12 17.13
N GLY A 273 -9.36 0.55 16.86
CA GLY A 273 -8.72 0.59 15.54
C GLY A 273 -8.05 -0.71 15.15
N VAL A 274 -7.39 -1.41 16.09
CA VAL A 274 -6.83 -2.74 15.83
C VAL A 274 -7.92 -3.75 15.51
N ALA A 275 -9.04 -3.70 16.23
CA ALA A 275 -10.22 -4.53 15.99
C ALA A 275 -11.08 -4.05 14.82
N SER A 276 -10.85 -2.83 14.31
CA SER A 276 -11.64 -2.25 13.23
C SER A 276 -11.67 -3.15 12.00
N PRO A 277 -12.84 -3.41 11.42
CA PRO A 277 -12.98 -4.22 10.22
C PRO A 277 -12.27 -3.58 9.00
N VAL A 278 -12.01 -2.29 9.05
CA VAL A 278 -11.31 -1.56 7.96
C VAL A 278 -9.79 -1.48 8.15
N ASN A 279 -9.24 -2.13 9.19
CA ASN A 279 -7.81 -2.20 9.42
C ASN A 279 -7.18 -3.35 8.60
N LEU A 280 -6.12 -3.04 7.84
CA LEU A 280 -5.43 -3.96 6.92
C LEU A 280 -4.12 -4.50 7.50
N SER A 281 -3.75 -4.11 8.72
CA SER A 281 -2.45 -4.43 9.33
C SER A 281 -2.29 -5.91 9.69
N ALA A 282 -1.03 -6.33 9.87
CA ALA A 282 -0.70 -7.64 10.43
C ALA A 282 -1.32 -7.84 11.82
N SER A 283 -1.50 -6.78 12.58
CA SER A 283 -2.16 -6.81 13.90
C SER A 283 -3.61 -7.25 13.80
N ARG A 284 -4.35 -6.70 12.84
CA ARG A 284 -5.73 -7.14 12.57
C ARG A 284 -5.76 -8.60 12.08
N ALA A 285 -4.89 -8.96 11.14
CA ALA A 285 -4.80 -10.33 10.64
C ALA A 285 -4.48 -11.32 11.78
N THR A 286 -3.56 -10.96 12.67
CA THR A 286 -3.20 -11.78 13.85
C THR A 286 -4.36 -11.89 14.85
N THR A 287 -5.10 -10.81 15.09
CA THR A 287 -6.31 -10.85 15.94
C THR A 287 -7.37 -11.79 15.35
N MET A 288 -7.60 -11.72 14.03
CA MET A 288 -8.53 -12.63 13.35
C MET A 288 -8.08 -14.10 13.49
N LEU A 289 -6.79 -14.37 13.31
CA LEU A 289 -6.23 -15.71 13.52
C LEU A 289 -6.41 -16.17 14.97
N ALA A 290 -6.20 -15.28 15.94
CA ALA A 290 -6.43 -15.54 17.35
C ALA A 290 -7.90 -15.89 17.64
N ASP A 291 -8.85 -15.17 17.01
CA ASP A 291 -10.28 -15.45 17.12
C ASP A 291 -10.65 -16.81 16.53
N MET A 292 -10.05 -17.16 15.38
CA MET A 292 -10.22 -18.48 14.77
C MET A 292 -9.67 -19.59 15.67
N LEU A 293 -8.48 -19.42 16.25
CA LEU A 293 -7.89 -20.39 17.19
C LEU A 293 -8.72 -20.52 18.45
N ALA A 294 -9.23 -19.41 19.00
CA ALA A 294 -10.09 -19.41 20.18
C ALA A 294 -11.42 -20.16 19.95
N SER A 295 -11.87 -20.29 18.71
CA SER A 295 -13.07 -21.06 18.34
C SER A 295 -12.84 -22.58 18.28
N VAL A 296 -11.57 -23.03 18.26
CA VAL A 296 -11.22 -24.45 18.21
C VAL A 296 -11.09 -25.00 19.64
N PRO A 297 -11.77 -26.10 19.98
CA PRO A 297 -11.62 -26.74 21.28
C PRO A 297 -10.13 -27.09 21.55
N GLY A 298 -9.63 -26.73 22.74
CA GLY A 298 -8.23 -26.92 23.14
C GLY A 298 -7.24 -25.86 22.71
N LEU A 299 -7.61 -24.91 21.84
CA LEU A 299 -6.77 -23.77 21.44
C LEU A 299 -7.26 -22.43 21.96
N ARG A 300 -8.30 -22.41 22.79
CA ARG A 300 -8.94 -21.20 23.30
C ARG A 300 -7.97 -20.29 24.05
N ASP A 301 -7.16 -20.86 24.92
CA ASP A 301 -6.21 -20.10 25.75
C ASP A 301 -5.07 -19.55 24.90
N VAL A 302 -4.64 -20.29 23.88
CA VAL A 302 -3.64 -19.80 22.90
C VAL A 302 -4.19 -18.61 22.13
N GLY A 303 -5.42 -18.71 21.64
CA GLY A 303 -6.07 -17.58 20.95
C GLY A 303 -6.24 -16.36 21.86
N ALA A 304 -6.65 -16.57 23.12
CA ALA A 304 -6.76 -15.49 24.09
C ALA A 304 -5.41 -14.81 24.41
N ALA A 305 -4.34 -15.60 24.58
CA ALA A 305 -3.00 -15.08 24.84
C ALA A 305 -2.47 -14.24 23.65
N ILE A 306 -2.65 -14.72 22.41
CA ILE A 306 -2.25 -13.99 21.20
C ILE A 306 -3.03 -12.66 21.12
N ARG A 307 -4.34 -12.68 21.35
CA ARG A 307 -5.16 -11.47 21.34
C ARG A 307 -4.68 -10.49 22.40
N SER A 308 -4.42 -10.92 23.63
CA SER A 308 -3.91 -10.09 24.71
C SER A 308 -2.58 -9.44 24.35
N ALA A 309 -1.66 -10.17 23.73
CA ALA A 309 -0.37 -9.66 23.30
C ALA A 309 -0.53 -8.55 22.23
N VAL A 310 -1.43 -8.74 21.26
CA VAL A 310 -1.71 -7.73 20.22
C VAL A 310 -2.38 -6.49 20.81
N HIS A 311 -3.27 -6.63 21.80
CA HIS A 311 -3.87 -5.48 22.50
C HIS A 311 -2.83 -4.69 23.29
N THR A 312 -1.89 -5.37 23.95
CA THR A 312 -0.83 -4.72 24.72
C THR A 312 0.16 -3.95 23.84
N VAL A 313 0.55 -4.55 22.69
CA VAL A 313 1.50 -3.93 21.74
C VAL A 313 0.95 -4.10 20.31
N PRO A 314 0.07 -3.19 19.86
CA PRO A 314 -0.59 -3.30 18.55
C PRO A 314 0.37 -3.37 17.36
N SER A 315 1.55 -2.78 17.44
CA SER A 315 2.56 -2.82 16.38
C SER A 315 3.40 -4.11 16.36
N LEU A 316 3.34 -4.95 17.39
CA LEU A 316 4.21 -6.12 17.52
C LEU A 316 4.14 -7.09 16.34
N PRO A 317 2.97 -7.53 15.85
CA PRO A 317 2.90 -8.45 14.70
C PRO A 317 3.56 -7.87 13.45
N GLY A 318 3.36 -6.58 13.18
CA GLY A 318 3.98 -5.88 12.06
C GLY A 318 5.50 -5.76 12.20
N LEU A 319 6.00 -5.46 13.40
CA LEU A 319 7.45 -5.39 13.67
C LEU A 319 8.11 -6.75 13.51
N VAL A 320 7.51 -7.81 14.02
CA VAL A 320 8.00 -9.19 13.83
C VAL A 320 8.07 -9.54 12.34
N LEU A 321 6.99 -9.24 11.59
CA LEU A 321 6.97 -9.44 10.15
C LEU A 321 8.08 -8.65 9.44
N LEU A 322 8.30 -7.38 9.83
CA LEU A 322 9.34 -6.53 9.27
C LEU A 322 10.74 -7.11 9.51
N VAL A 323 11.04 -7.55 10.74
CA VAL A 323 12.33 -8.16 11.08
C VAL A 323 12.57 -9.42 10.24
N ILE A 324 11.58 -10.29 10.15
CA ILE A 324 11.65 -11.52 9.32
C ILE A 324 11.86 -11.15 7.84
N ALA A 325 11.11 -10.20 7.32
CA ALA A 325 11.22 -9.77 5.93
C ALA A 325 12.59 -9.16 5.63
N VAL A 326 13.10 -8.28 6.50
CA VAL A 326 14.44 -7.68 6.37
C VAL A 326 15.52 -8.76 6.39
N ALA A 327 15.45 -9.72 7.34
CA ALA A 327 16.41 -10.81 7.44
C ALA A 327 16.43 -11.68 6.17
N ILE A 328 15.26 -12.09 5.67
CA ILE A 328 15.14 -12.89 4.45
C ILE A 328 15.64 -12.10 3.22
N LEU A 329 15.24 -10.83 3.08
CA LEU A 329 15.63 -10.01 1.94
C LEU A 329 17.12 -9.65 1.96
N ALA A 330 17.71 -9.41 3.12
CA ALA A 330 19.14 -9.20 3.25
C ALA A 330 19.96 -10.44 2.87
N ALA A 331 19.51 -11.62 3.31
CA ALA A 331 20.19 -12.89 3.02
C ALA A 331 20.00 -13.36 1.57
N ALA A 332 18.82 -13.26 1.04
CA ALA A 332 18.37 -13.95 -0.16
C ALA A 332 17.78 -13.04 -1.26
N GLY A 333 17.41 -11.80 -0.93
CA GLY A 333 16.65 -10.92 -1.82
C GLY A 333 17.37 -10.59 -3.14
N HIS A 334 18.71 -10.44 -3.12
CA HIS A 334 19.50 -10.15 -4.31
C HIS A 334 19.49 -11.26 -5.38
N ARG A 335 19.09 -12.47 -4.99
CA ARG A 335 18.92 -13.63 -5.87
C ARG A 335 17.49 -13.87 -6.27
N ALA A 336 16.55 -13.22 -5.60
CA ALA A 336 15.13 -13.38 -5.85
C ALA A 336 14.68 -12.61 -7.10
N PRO A 337 13.69 -13.12 -7.85
CA PRO A 337 13.08 -12.38 -8.94
C PRO A 337 12.47 -11.06 -8.45
N ARG A 338 12.67 -9.99 -9.22
CA ARG A 338 12.11 -8.67 -8.93
C ARG A 338 10.59 -8.69 -8.83
N ALA A 339 9.94 -9.56 -9.60
CA ALA A 339 8.51 -9.82 -9.56
C ALA A 339 8.00 -10.33 -8.19
N ILE A 340 8.89 -10.73 -7.27
CA ILE A 340 8.55 -11.09 -5.89
C ILE A 340 8.95 -9.97 -4.93
N VAL A 341 10.15 -9.41 -5.08
CA VAL A 341 10.69 -8.38 -4.18
C VAL A 341 9.86 -7.11 -4.22
N LEU A 342 9.52 -6.61 -5.42
CA LEU A 342 8.80 -5.35 -5.56
C LEU A 342 7.39 -5.39 -4.96
N PRO A 343 6.52 -6.40 -5.25
CA PRO A 343 5.22 -6.46 -4.59
C PRO A 343 5.32 -6.58 -3.07
N ILE A 344 6.27 -7.34 -2.52
CA ILE A 344 6.48 -7.41 -1.07
C ILE A 344 6.79 -6.00 -0.53
N ALA A 345 7.74 -5.27 -1.15
CA ALA A 345 8.08 -3.92 -0.72
C ALA A 345 6.86 -2.97 -0.77
N LEU A 346 6.02 -3.08 -1.81
CA LEU A 346 4.81 -2.27 -1.95
C LEU A 346 3.73 -2.60 -0.91
N ILE A 347 3.68 -3.84 -0.43
CA ILE A 347 2.68 -4.30 0.55
C ILE A 347 3.11 -3.95 1.99
N MET A 348 4.40 -3.90 2.30
CA MET A 348 4.89 -3.66 3.67
C MET A 348 4.31 -2.39 4.32
N PRO A 349 4.17 -1.24 3.63
CA PRO A 349 3.51 -0.05 4.19
C PRO A 349 2.06 -0.25 4.65
N ILE A 350 1.39 -1.28 4.15
CA ILE A 350 0.01 -1.60 4.56
C ILE A 350 0.02 -2.52 5.78
N VAL A 351 0.85 -3.57 5.77
CA VAL A 351 0.74 -4.66 6.76
C VAL A 351 1.56 -4.42 8.03
N VAL A 352 2.66 -3.64 7.97
CA VAL A 352 3.55 -3.42 9.12
C VAL A 352 3.00 -2.46 10.17
N PRO A 353 2.39 -1.32 9.83
CA PRO A 353 1.83 -0.42 10.84
C PRO A 353 0.79 -1.13 11.70
N GLY A 354 0.70 -0.77 13.00
CA GLY A 354 -0.30 -1.33 13.92
C GLY A 354 -1.73 -1.08 13.44
N VAL A 355 -1.96 0.07 12.80
CA VAL A 355 -3.21 0.46 12.16
C VAL A 355 -2.96 0.92 10.73
N SER A 356 -3.68 0.35 9.79
CA SER A 356 -3.62 0.70 8.36
C SER A 356 -5.03 0.58 7.76
N PHE A 357 -5.61 1.71 7.40
CA PHE A 357 -7.00 1.74 6.93
C PHE A 357 -7.16 1.38 5.46
N ILE A 358 -8.42 1.06 5.11
CA ILE A 358 -8.84 0.59 3.78
C ILE A 358 -8.42 1.51 2.61
N TYR A 359 -8.26 2.81 2.84
CA TYR A 359 -7.82 3.72 1.78
C TYR A 359 -6.38 3.44 1.30
N TYR A 360 -5.54 2.74 2.10
CA TYR A 360 -4.23 2.26 1.64
C TYR A 360 -4.32 1.12 0.62
N LEU A 361 -5.52 0.58 0.36
CA LEU A 361 -5.72 -0.36 -0.74
C LEU A 361 -5.44 0.26 -2.12
N PHE A 362 -5.17 1.58 -2.22
CA PHE A 362 -4.66 2.15 -3.47
C PHE A 362 -3.35 1.48 -3.94
N ILE A 363 -2.61 0.82 -3.06
CA ILE A 363 -1.49 -0.04 -3.46
C ILE A 363 -1.95 -1.17 -4.40
N ALA A 364 -3.18 -1.66 -4.27
CA ALA A 364 -3.74 -2.62 -5.21
C ALA A 364 -3.94 -2.02 -6.62
N LEU A 365 -4.23 -0.70 -6.74
CA LEU A 365 -4.25 -0.01 -8.03
C LEU A 365 -2.87 -0.03 -8.68
N ILE A 366 -1.82 0.24 -7.91
CA ILE A 366 -0.43 0.23 -8.37
C ILE A 366 -0.02 -1.18 -8.80
N LEU A 367 -0.28 -2.20 -7.96
CA LEU A 367 0.01 -3.59 -8.29
C LEU A 367 -0.78 -4.05 -9.53
N GLY A 368 -2.05 -3.68 -9.63
CA GLY A 368 -2.88 -3.93 -10.80
C GLY A 368 -2.30 -3.28 -12.07
N ALA A 369 -1.83 -2.05 -11.97
CA ALA A 369 -1.18 -1.36 -13.08
C ALA A 369 0.13 -2.03 -13.51
N LEU A 370 0.93 -2.52 -12.56
CA LEU A 370 2.16 -3.27 -12.84
C LEU A 370 1.89 -4.65 -13.47
N ILE A 371 0.75 -5.27 -13.16
CA ILE A 371 0.32 -6.55 -13.75
C ILE A 371 -0.28 -6.34 -15.14
N LEU A 372 -1.16 -5.34 -15.31
CA LEU A 372 -1.87 -5.08 -16.57
C LEU A 372 -1.05 -4.23 -17.54
N GLY A 373 -0.11 -3.47 -17.02
CA GLY A 373 0.74 -2.58 -17.80
C GLY A 373 1.54 -3.37 -18.85
N PRO A 374 1.95 -2.70 -19.92
CA PRO A 374 2.71 -3.34 -20.98
C PRO A 374 4.04 -3.83 -20.41
N SER A 375 4.49 -4.97 -20.91
CA SER A 375 5.88 -5.40 -20.77
C SER A 375 6.89 -4.33 -21.27
N ASP A 376 6.43 -3.41 -22.11
CA ASP A 376 7.17 -2.33 -22.74
C ASP A 376 7.02 -0.94 -22.08
N ILE A 377 6.42 -0.80 -20.88
CA ILE A 377 6.63 0.42 -20.07
C ILE A 377 8.13 0.68 -19.90
N THR A 378 8.92 -0.38 -19.98
CA THR A 378 10.37 -0.31 -20.09
C THR A 378 10.86 0.40 -21.34
N ALA A 379 10.09 0.45 -22.42
CA ALA A 379 10.47 1.17 -23.64
C ALA A 379 10.32 2.69 -23.51
N LEU A 380 9.44 3.18 -22.62
CA LEU A 380 9.34 4.61 -22.27
C LEU A 380 10.55 5.09 -21.47
N VAL A 381 11.23 4.17 -20.77
CA VAL A 381 12.43 4.44 -19.95
C VAL A 381 13.55 3.53 -20.44
N ARG A 382 13.94 3.66 -21.72
CA ARG A 382 15.04 2.87 -22.31
C ARG A 382 16.34 3.15 -21.57
N PRO A 383 17.02 2.12 -21.05
CA PRO A 383 18.44 2.25 -20.71
C PRO A 383 19.22 2.52 -22.00
N ARG A 384 20.19 3.39 -21.93
CA ARG A 384 21.11 3.78 -23.03
C ARG A 384 21.88 2.60 -23.62
N ASP A 385 21.87 1.43 -23.00
CA ASP A 385 22.75 0.28 -23.29
C ASP A 385 22.10 -0.84 -24.13
N GLY A 386 20.95 -0.58 -24.78
CA GLY A 386 20.38 -1.51 -25.75
C GLY A 386 19.99 -2.91 -25.24
N ARG A 387 20.21 -3.22 -23.97
CA ARG A 387 19.75 -4.48 -23.37
C ARG A 387 18.28 -4.35 -23.01
N CYS A 388 17.42 -4.80 -23.92
CA CYS A 388 16.00 -5.06 -23.62
C CYS A 388 15.94 -6.06 -22.46
N ARG A 389 15.76 -5.58 -21.23
CA ARG A 389 15.38 -6.47 -20.12
C ARG A 389 13.87 -6.64 -20.14
N ASP A 390 13.45 -7.89 -20.09
CA ASP A 390 12.05 -8.31 -20.04
C ASP A 390 11.26 -7.53 -19.00
N GLY A 391 9.96 -7.32 -19.27
CA GLY A 391 9.06 -6.50 -18.45
C GLY A 391 9.13 -6.80 -16.95
N LEU A 392 8.82 -5.81 -16.11
CA LEU A 392 9.06 -5.77 -14.67
C LEU A 392 8.56 -7.02 -13.90
N LEU A 393 7.50 -7.65 -14.39
CA LEU A 393 6.92 -8.87 -13.83
C LEU A 393 7.03 -10.07 -14.76
N SER A 394 7.68 -9.93 -15.94
CA SER A 394 7.77 -11.01 -16.94
C SER A 394 8.92 -11.98 -16.71
N SER A 395 9.87 -11.64 -15.87
CA SER A 395 11.07 -12.44 -15.60
C SER A 395 10.89 -13.48 -14.48
N THR A 396 9.69 -14.08 -14.35
CA THR A 396 9.58 -15.24 -13.46
C THR A 396 10.25 -16.44 -14.10
N PRO A 397 11.35 -16.97 -13.51
CA PRO A 397 11.96 -18.16 -14.03
C PRO A 397 11.04 -19.36 -13.77
N SER A 398 10.90 -20.17 -14.79
CA SER A 398 10.35 -21.53 -14.76
C SER A 398 8.89 -21.71 -14.29
N THR A 399 8.22 -22.56 -15.01
CA THR A 399 6.86 -23.11 -14.85
C THR A 399 6.62 -23.92 -13.55
N GLY A 400 7.38 -23.64 -12.48
CA GLY A 400 7.24 -24.34 -11.20
C GLY A 400 5.97 -23.92 -10.45
N VAL A 401 5.40 -24.85 -9.68
CA VAL A 401 4.20 -24.68 -8.84
C VAL A 401 4.29 -23.44 -7.97
N LEU A 402 5.47 -23.11 -7.43
CA LEU A 402 5.69 -21.96 -6.56
C LEU A 402 5.48 -20.60 -7.26
N SER A 403 5.96 -20.46 -8.50
CA SER A 403 5.75 -19.23 -9.27
C SER A 403 4.29 -19.04 -9.66
N GLN A 404 3.58 -20.14 -9.87
CA GLN A 404 2.15 -20.10 -10.11
C GLN A 404 1.37 -19.73 -8.85
N LEU A 405 1.70 -20.33 -7.70
CA LEU A 405 1.09 -19.97 -6.41
C LEU A 405 1.28 -18.50 -6.09
N TRP A 406 2.51 -17.98 -6.23
CA TRP A 406 2.78 -16.56 -6.04
C TRP A 406 1.95 -15.68 -6.97
N GLY A 407 1.95 -16.00 -8.27
CA GLY A 407 1.18 -15.24 -9.27
C GLY A 407 -0.32 -15.25 -8.98
N TRP A 408 -0.90 -16.39 -8.62
CA TRP A 408 -2.31 -16.47 -8.27
C TRP A 408 -2.64 -15.75 -6.95
N SER A 409 -1.78 -15.85 -5.94
CA SER A 409 -1.95 -15.12 -4.68
C SER A 409 -1.95 -13.61 -4.90
N LEU A 410 -1.01 -13.11 -5.71
CA LEU A 410 -0.92 -11.69 -6.03
C LEU A 410 -2.12 -11.21 -6.87
N VAL A 411 -2.48 -11.95 -7.92
CA VAL A 411 -3.65 -11.64 -8.75
C VAL A 411 -4.93 -11.67 -7.91
N GLY A 412 -5.09 -12.67 -7.06
CA GLY A 412 -6.28 -12.83 -6.21
C GLY A 412 -6.44 -11.67 -5.23
N ILE A 413 -5.36 -11.31 -4.51
CA ILE A 413 -5.46 -10.21 -3.53
C ILE A 413 -5.70 -8.86 -4.21
N VAL A 414 -5.06 -8.60 -5.34
CA VAL A 414 -5.30 -7.37 -6.12
C VAL A 414 -6.75 -7.33 -6.58
N ALA A 415 -7.26 -8.39 -7.20
CA ALA A 415 -8.62 -8.44 -7.72
C ALA A 415 -9.68 -8.26 -6.62
N ILE A 416 -9.53 -8.95 -5.49
CA ILE A 416 -10.44 -8.84 -4.32
C ILE A 416 -10.37 -7.43 -3.71
N SER A 417 -9.20 -6.78 -3.72
CA SER A 417 -9.03 -5.42 -3.21
C SER A 417 -9.66 -4.38 -4.14
N LEU A 418 -9.63 -4.60 -5.45
CA LEU A 418 -10.22 -3.70 -6.43
C LEU A 418 -11.74 -3.80 -6.47
N LEU A 419 -12.26 -5.03 -6.43
CA LEU A 419 -13.68 -5.35 -6.52
C LEU A 419 -14.07 -6.33 -5.40
N PRO A 420 -14.17 -5.87 -4.15
CA PRO A 420 -14.48 -6.74 -3.03
C PRO A 420 -15.91 -7.30 -3.16
N PRO A 421 -16.10 -8.62 -3.32
CA PRO A 421 -17.42 -9.22 -3.33
C PRO A 421 -18.04 -9.18 -1.94
N PRO A 422 -19.36 -9.13 -1.82
CA PRO A 422 -20.03 -9.30 -0.54
C PRO A 422 -19.85 -10.74 -0.05
N LEU A 423 -19.55 -10.89 1.24
CA LEU A 423 -19.59 -12.20 1.90
C LEU A 423 -20.88 -12.30 2.70
N ALA A 424 -21.71 -13.28 2.35
CA ALA A 424 -22.88 -13.70 3.14
C ALA A 424 -22.61 -15.13 3.63
N LEU A 425 -21.71 -15.29 4.62
CA LEU A 425 -21.35 -16.58 5.16
C LEU A 425 -22.02 -16.80 6.54
N GLY A 426 -23.13 -17.53 6.58
CA GLY A 426 -23.74 -18.07 7.80
C GLY A 426 -23.99 -17.03 8.89
N ARG A 427 -23.37 -17.23 10.07
CA ARG A 427 -23.47 -16.30 11.22
C ARG A 427 -22.77 -14.94 10.96
N LEU A 428 -21.90 -14.85 9.96
CA LEU A 428 -21.26 -13.61 9.49
C LEU A 428 -22.16 -12.90 8.47
N ARG A 429 -23.46 -12.77 8.78
CA ARG A 429 -24.46 -12.19 7.86
C ARG A 429 -24.11 -10.80 7.32
N ASN A 430 -23.23 -10.07 8.01
CA ASN A 430 -22.78 -8.73 7.64
C ASN A 430 -21.26 -8.65 7.36
N ALA A 431 -20.53 -9.77 7.40
CA ALA A 431 -19.10 -9.74 7.09
C ALA A 431 -18.91 -9.46 5.59
N ARG A 432 -18.19 -8.39 5.32
CA ARG A 432 -17.76 -8.04 3.95
C ARG A 432 -16.33 -8.56 3.75
N VAL A 433 -15.95 -8.84 2.50
CA VAL A 433 -14.57 -9.27 2.19
C VAL A 433 -13.56 -8.29 2.75
N LEU A 434 -13.87 -7.00 2.76
CA LEU A 434 -13.00 -5.97 3.32
C LEU A 434 -12.73 -6.13 4.82
N GLU A 435 -13.65 -6.73 5.59
CA GLU A 435 -13.46 -6.98 7.03
C GLU A 435 -12.43 -8.08 7.31
N VAL A 436 -12.23 -8.98 6.34
CA VAL A 436 -11.30 -10.10 6.45
C VAL A 436 -10.06 -9.95 5.58
N ILE A 437 -9.97 -8.88 4.78
CA ILE A 437 -8.94 -8.72 3.75
C ILE A 437 -7.52 -8.58 4.32
N ALA A 438 -7.38 -8.19 5.59
CA ALA A 438 -6.08 -8.11 6.26
C ALA A 438 -5.34 -9.46 6.27
N LEU A 439 -6.06 -10.56 6.49
CA LEU A 439 -5.46 -11.91 6.51
C LEU A 439 -4.92 -12.32 5.14
N PRO A 440 -5.64 -12.23 4.02
CA PRO A 440 -5.09 -12.44 2.68
C PRO A 440 -3.86 -11.60 2.36
N TRP A 441 -3.81 -10.30 2.74
CA TRP A 441 -2.64 -9.47 2.53
C TRP A 441 -1.41 -9.99 3.28
N LEU A 442 -1.58 -10.40 4.54
CA LEU A 442 -0.52 -11.03 5.33
C LEU A 442 -0.04 -12.33 4.67
N LEU A 443 -0.97 -13.19 4.24
CA LEU A 443 -0.65 -14.47 3.59
C LEU A 443 0.14 -14.26 2.29
N VAL A 444 -0.19 -13.26 1.48
CA VAL A 444 0.58 -12.95 0.25
C VAL A 444 2.02 -12.59 0.59
N VAL A 445 2.26 -11.79 1.63
CA VAL A 445 3.62 -11.49 2.07
C VAL A 445 4.37 -12.76 2.49
N LEU A 446 3.74 -13.62 3.29
CA LEU A 446 4.35 -14.86 3.76
C LEU A 446 4.67 -15.82 2.60
N VAL A 447 3.77 -15.96 1.62
CA VAL A 447 4.00 -16.75 0.40
C VAL A 447 5.17 -16.18 -0.39
N GLY A 448 5.27 -14.85 -0.53
CA GLY A 448 6.37 -14.19 -1.23
C GLY A 448 7.72 -14.40 -0.52
N LEU A 449 7.76 -14.23 0.79
CA LEU A 449 8.98 -14.48 1.59
C LEU A 449 9.41 -15.95 1.51
N THR A 450 8.47 -16.88 1.59
CA THR A 450 8.73 -18.31 1.40
C THR A 450 9.30 -18.60 0.01
N ALA A 451 8.73 -17.98 -1.03
CA ALA A 451 9.23 -18.08 -2.39
C ALA A 451 10.69 -17.62 -2.50
N ILE A 452 11.07 -16.50 -1.88
CA ILE A 452 12.45 -16.01 -1.85
C ILE A 452 13.41 -17.04 -1.23
N VAL A 453 13.03 -17.63 -0.09
CA VAL A 453 13.85 -18.65 0.58
C VAL A 453 14.05 -19.89 -0.30
N ILE A 454 13.00 -20.34 -0.99
CA ILE A 454 13.09 -21.50 -1.88
C ILE A 454 13.97 -21.19 -3.10
N TYR A 455 13.85 -20.00 -3.71
CA TYR A 455 14.73 -19.58 -4.78
C TYR A 455 16.20 -19.56 -4.34
N TRP A 456 16.48 -18.99 -3.17
CA TRP A 456 17.82 -18.94 -2.61
C TRP A 456 18.44 -20.34 -2.36
N ARG A 457 17.64 -21.28 -1.82
CA ARG A 457 18.11 -22.66 -1.61
C ARG A 457 18.42 -23.38 -2.92
N ARG A 458 17.57 -23.21 -3.94
CA ARG A 458 17.79 -23.81 -5.26
C ARG A 458 19.05 -23.27 -5.94
N ASP A 459 19.25 -21.96 -5.89
CA ASP A 459 20.42 -21.33 -6.47
C ASP A 459 21.71 -21.81 -5.80
N ARG A 460 21.73 -21.97 -4.49
CA ARG A 460 22.86 -22.58 -3.75
C ARG A 460 23.11 -24.04 -4.14
N ALA A 461 22.07 -24.82 -4.31
CA ALA A 461 22.20 -26.22 -4.70
C ALA A 461 22.80 -26.38 -6.11
N MET A 462 22.52 -25.43 -7.03
CA MET A 462 23.11 -25.42 -8.37
C MET A 462 24.55 -24.90 -8.41
N GLN A 463 24.96 -24.15 -7.39
CA GLN A 463 26.33 -23.59 -7.28
C GLN A 463 27.24 -24.45 -6.40
N SER A 464 26.73 -25.51 -5.76
CA SER A 464 27.59 -26.47 -5.10
C SER A 464 28.44 -27.13 -6.22
N PRO A 465 29.76 -27.08 -6.15
CA PRO A 465 30.58 -27.71 -7.16
C PRO A 465 30.17 -29.19 -7.16
N TRP A 466 29.60 -29.63 -8.26
CA TRP A 466 29.82 -31.01 -8.62
C TRP A 466 31.30 -31.19 -8.48
N GLU A 467 31.73 -32.10 -7.61
CA GLU A 467 33.08 -32.60 -7.60
C GLU A 467 33.46 -32.73 -9.07
N SER A 468 34.37 -31.91 -9.53
CA SER A 468 34.91 -32.01 -10.87
C SER A 468 35.19 -33.50 -11.06
N PRO A 469 34.63 -34.19 -12.09
CA PRO A 469 35.00 -35.58 -12.30
C PRO A 469 36.50 -35.61 -12.19
N PRO A 470 37.09 -36.54 -11.41
CA PRO A 470 38.54 -36.59 -11.26
C PRO A 470 39.10 -36.45 -12.67
N GLU A 471 39.99 -35.44 -12.88
CA GLU A 471 40.68 -35.26 -14.14
C GLU A 471 41.19 -36.65 -14.51
N MET A 472 40.54 -37.28 -15.49
CA MET A 472 41.09 -38.47 -16.11
C MET A 472 42.38 -38.01 -16.70
N SER A 473 43.48 -38.22 -15.97
CA SER A 473 44.81 -38.15 -16.46
C SER A 473 44.81 -38.96 -17.76
N TYR A 474 44.79 -38.24 -18.89
CA TYR A 474 45.09 -38.82 -20.17
C TYR A 474 46.56 -39.18 -20.07
N ASP A 475 46.80 -40.40 -19.59
CA ASP A 475 48.11 -41.01 -19.55
C ASP A 475 48.61 -41.02 -20.98
N ASP A 476 49.77 -40.42 -21.17
CA ASP A 476 50.48 -40.29 -22.43
C ASP A 476 50.51 -41.64 -23.16
N GLY A 477 49.74 -41.71 -24.25
CA GLY A 477 49.83 -42.84 -25.16
C GLY A 477 51.25 -42.91 -25.71
N PRO A 478 51.80 -44.13 -25.95
CA PRO A 478 53.18 -44.32 -26.38
C PRO A 478 53.45 -43.60 -27.70
N ALA A 479 54.53 -42.81 -27.71
CA ALA A 479 55.09 -42.25 -28.92
C ALA A 479 55.37 -43.38 -29.90
N PHE A 480 54.73 -43.38 -31.05
CA PHE A 480 55.12 -44.20 -32.19
C PHE A 480 56.25 -43.48 -32.91
N ASP A 481 57.47 -44.14 -32.90
CA ASP A 481 58.58 -43.86 -33.77
C ASP A 481 58.28 -44.19 -35.24
#